data_02a9eaf2964dddec180f0520eaffa131
#
_entry.id   02a9eaf2964dddec180f0520eaffa131
#
_cell.length_a   1.000
_cell.length_b   1.000
_cell.length_c   1.000
_cell.angle_alpha   90.00
_cell.angle_beta   90.00
_cell.angle_gamma   90.00
#
_symmetry.space_group_name_H-M   'P 1'
#
loop_
_entity.id
_entity.type
_entity.pdbx_description
1 polymer ?
#
loop_
_entity_poly.entity_id
_entity_poly.type
_entity_poly.pdbx_seq_one_letter_code
_entity_poly.pdbx_strand_id
1 'polypeptide(L)'
;GSEMCIRDSDCTFDGSKILFYFTAESRVDFRELVKDLAAVFRTRIELRQIGVRDEAKMLGGMGICGRKLCCNTFLSEFAPVSIKMAKEQNLSLNPTKISGVCGRLMCCLKNEQETYEYLNSKLPNVGEKLKTKDGVVGEVQRVDVLRQKVKLIVEDENGDKEIQEYKIDDLLMRKKKPQGCQGCSKGCNNKNQGCNKGHGKRKN
;
A
#
# COMPACT_ATOMS: atom_id res chain seq x y z
N GLY A 1 -24.51 18.85 18.91
CA GLY A 1 -25.06 17.54 18.57
C GLY A 1 -24.14 16.75 17.67
N SER A 2 -24.16 15.45 17.79
CA SER A 2 -23.36 14.57 16.92
C SER A 2 -23.93 14.67 15.51
N GLU A 3 -23.12 15.14 14.56
CA GLU A 3 -23.52 15.19 13.16
C GLU A 3 -23.44 13.80 12.55
N MET A 4 -24.54 13.38 11.95
CA MET A 4 -24.67 12.16 11.19
C MET A 4 -25.08 12.54 9.76
N CYS A 5 -24.42 11.92 8.77
CA CYS A 5 -24.81 12.06 7.37
C CYS A 5 -25.25 10.71 6.81
N ILE A 6 -26.51 10.62 6.37
CA ILE A 6 -26.98 9.50 5.55
C ILE A 6 -26.36 9.65 4.17
N ARG A 7 -25.73 8.59 3.69
CA ARG A 7 -24.99 8.58 2.41
C ARG A 7 -25.77 7.86 1.32
N ASP A 8 -26.46 6.79 1.66
CA ASP A 8 -27.25 6.00 0.71
C ASP A 8 -28.32 5.18 1.43
N SER A 9 -29.26 4.64 0.68
CA SER A 9 -30.30 3.74 1.16
C SER A 9 -30.63 2.69 0.13
N ASP A 10 -30.73 1.43 0.59
CA ASP A 10 -31.12 0.29 -0.22
C ASP A 10 -32.41 -0.34 0.32
N CYS A 11 -33.30 -0.73 -0.59
CA CYS A 11 -34.45 -1.54 -0.27
C CYS A 11 -34.23 -2.97 -0.74
N THR A 12 -34.51 -3.96 0.12
CA THR A 12 -34.47 -5.35 -0.32
C THR A 12 -35.51 -5.63 -1.39
N PHE A 13 -35.23 -6.56 -2.32
CA PHE A 13 -36.10 -6.87 -3.45
C PHE A 13 -37.51 -7.31 -3.02
N ASP A 14 -37.63 -7.96 -1.89
CA ASP A 14 -38.90 -8.38 -1.30
C ASP A 14 -39.64 -7.24 -0.53
N GLY A 15 -39.05 -6.05 -0.46
CA GLY A 15 -39.61 -4.91 0.25
C GLY A 15 -39.69 -5.07 1.78
N SER A 16 -39.10 -6.14 2.35
CA SER A 16 -39.22 -6.46 3.77
C SER A 16 -38.43 -5.55 4.68
N LYS A 17 -37.36 -4.93 4.16
CA LYS A 17 -36.49 -4.02 4.91
C LYS A 17 -35.84 -2.93 4.07
N ILE A 18 -35.54 -1.82 4.73
CA ILE A 18 -34.75 -0.72 4.17
C ILE A 18 -33.46 -0.57 4.98
N LEU A 19 -32.32 -0.54 4.30
CA LEU A 19 -31.01 -0.26 4.88
C LEU A 19 -30.62 1.17 4.60
N PHE A 20 -30.25 1.91 5.64
CA PHE A 20 -29.66 3.24 5.49
C PHE A 20 -28.17 3.17 5.84
N TYR A 21 -27.33 3.64 4.95
CA TYR A 21 -25.90 3.75 5.15
C TYR A 21 -25.55 5.15 5.64
N PHE A 22 -24.82 5.23 6.74
CA PHE A 22 -24.48 6.52 7.32
C PHE A 22 -23.02 6.59 7.75
N THR A 23 -22.49 7.81 7.83
CA THR A 23 -21.19 8.14 8.44
C THR A 23 -21.42 8.97 9.68
N ALA A 24 -20.67 8.70 10.75
CA ALA A 24 -20.67 9.50 11.97
C ALA A 24 -19.28 9.43 12.62
N GLU A 25 -18.82 10.53 13.20
CA GLU A 25 -17.54 10.61 13.91
C GLU A 25 -17.62 10.00 15.31
N SER A 26 -18.79 10.06 15.93
CA SER A 26 -19.04 9.55 17.28
C SER A 26 -20.23 8.59 17.30
N ARG A 27 -20.45 7.96 18.45
CA ARG A 27 -21.62 7.10 18.65
C ARG A 27 -22.88 7.95 18.73
N VAL A 28 -23.85 7.68 17.85
CA VAL A 28 -25.15 8.37 17.77
C VAL A 28 -26.26 7.46 18.26
N ASP A 29 -27.24 8.01 18.99
CA ASP A 29 -28.47 7.28 19.37
C ASP A 29 -29.54 7.46 18.29
N PHE A 30 -29.95 6.37 17.70
CA PHE A 30 -30.89 6.31 16.57
C PHE A 30 -32.29 5.86 16.97
N ARG A 31 -32.58 5.68 18.24
CA ARG A 31 -33.85 5.03 18.69
C ARG A 31 -35.08 5.76 18.21
N GLU A 32 -35.09 7.08 18.30
CA GLU A 32 -36.18 7.91 17.84
C GLU A 32 -36.27 7.94 16.33
N LEU A 33 -35.16 8.19 15.67
CA LEU A 33 -35.08 8.20 14.20
C LEU A 33 -35.57 6.87 13.56
N VAL A 34 -35.20 5.73 14.14
CA VAL A 34 -35.67 4.43 13.65
C VAL A 34 -37.18 4.26 13.81
N LYS A 35 -37.76 4.73 14.90
CA LYS A 35 -39.23 4.70 15.12
C LYS A 35 -39.94 5.56 14.08
N ASP A 36 -39.47 6.78 13.85
CA ASP A 36 -40.07 7.71 12.89
C ASP A 36 -39.99 7.15 11.46
N LEU A 37 -38.82 6.64 11.09
CA LEU A 37 -38.62 6.00 9.77
C LEU A 37 -39.52 4.77 9.61
N ALA A 38 -39.64 3.92 10.63
CA ALA A 38 -40.48 2.74 10.58
C ALA A 38 -42.01 3.14 10.52
N ALA A 39 -42.41 4.24 11.15
CA ALA A 39 -43.77 4.76 11.04
C ALA A 39 -44.10 5.25 9.62
N VAL A 40 -43.13 5.90 8.95
CA VAL A 40 -43.30 6.43 7.58
C VAL A 40 -43.28 5.31 6.55
N PHE A 41 -42.27 4.47 6.59
CA PHE A 41 -42.05 3.44 5.57
C PHE A 41 -42.80 2.13 5.81
N ARG A 42 -43.31 1.92 7.03
CA ARG A 42 -44.01 0.69 7.46
C ARG A 42 -43.27 -0.59 7.18
N THR A 43 -41.94 -0.53 7.19
CA THR A 43 -41.02 -1.63 6.95
C THR A 43 -39.95 -1.67 8.04
N ARG A 44 -39.22 -2.77 8.12
CA ARG A 44 -38.08 -2.87 9.03
C ARG A 44 -36.95 -1.96 8.58
N ILE A 45 -36.48 -1.09 9.46
CA ILE A 45 -35.39 -0.16 9.23
C ILE A 45 -34.11 -0.71 9.84
N GLU A 46 -33.04 -0.79 9.04
CA GLU A 46 -31.71 -1.13 9.50
C GLU A 46 -30.76 0.04 9.19
N LEU A 47 -30.02 0.50 10.20
CA LEU A 47 -29.01 1.54 10.06
C LEU A 47 -27.61 0.89 10.08
N ARG A 48 -26.83 1.16 9.07
CA ARG A 48 -25.47 0.59 8.92
C ARG A 48 -24.43 1.71 8.82
N GLN A 49 -23.56 1.77 9.81
CA GLN A 49 -22.41 2.69 9.73
C GLN A 49 -21.40 2.17 8.73
N ILE A 50 -20.98 3.03 7.82
CA ILE A 50 -19.94 2.74 6.83
C ILE A 50 -18.65 3.48 7.17
N GLY A 51 -17.52 2.90 6.74
CA GLY A 51 -16.21 3.52 6.89
C GLY A 51 -15.96 4.56 5.78
N VAL A 52 -15.02 5.48 6.03
CA VAL A 52 -14.64 6.54 5.06
C VAL A 52 -14.18 6.01 3.70
N ARG A 53 -13.65 4.80 3.64
CA ARG A 53 -13.26 4.17 2.37
C ARG A 53 -14.47 3.62 1.61
N ASP A 54 -15.44 3.06 2.33
CA ASP A 54 -16.68 2.57 1.72
C ASP A 54 -17.50 3.74 1.19
N GLU A 55 -17.55 4.84 1.92
CA GLU A 55 -18.12 6.09 1.44
C GLU A 55 -17.43 6.56 0.15
N ALA A 56 -16.10 6.64 0.14
CA ALA A 56 -15.34 7.02 -1.06
C ALA A 56 -15.57 6.04 -2.23
N LYS A 57 -15.79 4.75 -1.94
CA LYS A 57 -16.13 3.74 -2.94
C LYS A 57 -17.50 3.98 -3.54
N MET A 58 -18.50 4.34 -2.75
CA MET A 58 -19.88 4.63 -3.19
C MET A 58 -19.93 5.90 -4.04
N LEU A 59 -19.29 6.97 -3.58
CA LEU A 59 -19.24 8.26 -4.29
C LEU A 59 -18.43 8.16 -5.59
N GLY A 60 -17.43 7.27 -5.62
CA GLY A 60 -16.52 7.18 -6.75
C GLY A 60 -15.57 8.37 -6.85
N GLY A 61 -15.06 8.60 -8.06
CA GLY A 61 -14.18 9.73 -8.33
C GLY A 61 -12.81 9.32 -8.86
N MET A 62 -11.88 10.28 -8.87
CA MET A 62 -10.51 10.11 -9.39
C MET A 62 -9.50 10.24 -8.25
N GLY A 63 -8.48 9.39 -8.27
CA GLY A 63 -7.34 9.48 -7.37
C GLY A 63 -6.35 10.57 -7.80
N ILE A 64 -5.37 10.85 -6.95
CA ILE A 64 -4.27 11.79 -7.25
C ILE A 64 -3.43 11.36 -8.47
N CYS A 65 -3.51 10.09 -8.86
CA CYS A 65 -2.85 9.53 -10.05
C CYS A 65 -3.63 9.78 -11.35
N GLY A 66 -4.78 10.47 -11.31
CA GLY A 66 -5.64 10.72 -12.48
C GLY A 66 -6.45 9.53 -12.98
N ARG A 67 -6.45 8.40 -12.23
CA ARG A 67 -7.27 7.21 -12.54
C ARG A 67 -8.48 7.13 -11.62
N LYS A 68 -9.51 6.40 -12.02
CA LYS A 68 -10.64 6.07 -11.15
C LYS A 68 -10.14 5.39 -9.86
N LEU A 69 -10.86 5.60 -8.75
CA LEU A 69 -10.48 5.04 -7.45
C LEU A 69 -10.34 3.52 -7.53
N CYS A 70 -9.22 2.98 -7.02
CA CYS A 70 -8.96 1.54 -7.00
C CYS A 70 -10.05 0.77 -6.27
N CYS A 71 -10.58 1.31 -5.15
CA CYS A 71 -11.67 0.72 -4.39
C CYS A 71 -13.00 0.68 -5.15
N ASN A 72 -13.21 1.58 -6.12
CA ASN A 72 -14.41 1.61 -6.94
C ASN A 72 -14.29 0.74 -8.21
N THR A 73 -13.07 0.34 -8.59
CA THR A 73 -12.83 -0.42 -9.84
C THR A 73 -12.52 -1.90 -9.58
N PHE A 74 -11.30 -2.22 -9.18
CA PHE A 74 -10.81 -3.59 -9.14
C PHE A 74 -10.46 -4.09 -7.73
N LEU A 75 -10.23 -3.18 -6.76
CA LEU A 75 -9.78 -3.56 -5.43
C LEU A 75 -10.96 -3.72 -4.49
N SER A 76 -11.38 -4.96 -4.26
CA SER A 76 -12.49 -5.32 -3.35
C SER A 76 -12.01 -5.58 -1.93
N GLU A 77 -10.80 -6.16 -1.78
CA GLU A 77 -10.23 -6.53 -0.48
C GLU A 77 -9.14 -5.55 -0.06
N PHE A 78 -9.11 -5.22 1.23
CA PHE A 78 -8.18 -4.23 1.79
C PHE A 78 -7.33 -4.84 2.88
N ALA A 79 -6.03 -4.98 2.60
CA ALA A 79 -5.04 -5.31 3.60
C ALA A 79 -4.50 -4.06 4.30
N PRO A 80 -3.96 -4.18 5.52
CA PRO A 80 -3.32 -3.08 6.21
C PRO A 80 -2.17 -2.48 5.41
N VAL A 81 -2.10 -1.15 5.36
CA VAL A 81 -1.05 -0.39 4.68
C VAL A 81 -0.16 0.29 5.72
N SER A 82 1.15 0.23 5.53
CA SER A 82 2.12 0.86 6.42
C SER A 82 2.91 1.97 5.71
N ILE A 83 3.41 2.93 6.48
CA ILE A 83 4.28 4.00 5.97
C ILE A 83 5.60 3.43 5.41
N LYS A 84 6.03 2.25 5.90
CA LYS A 84 7.22 1.55 5.39
C LYS A 84 7.08 1.24 3.91
N MET A 85 5.91 0.82 3.44
CA MET A 85 5.64 0.55 2.03
C MET A 85 5.83 1.81 1.17
N ALA A 86 5.39 2.99 1.66
CA ALA A 86 5.60 4.25 0.95
C ALA A 86 7.10 4.60 0.81
N LYS A 87 7.92 4.32 1.84
CA LYS A 87 9.37 4.49 1.80
C LYS A 87 10.04 3.56 0.78
N GLU A 88 9.66 2.28 0.79
CA GLU A 88 10.18 1.27 -0.13
C GLU A 88 9.83 1.57 -1.60
N GLN A 89 8.72 2.26 -1.82
CA GLN A 89 8.27 2.74 -3.13
C GLN A 89 8.83 4.13 -3.50
N ASN A 90 9.76 4.66 -2.71
CA ASN A 90 10.38 5.98 -2.92
C ASN A 90 9.39 7.15 -3.00
N LEU A 91 8.25 7.04 -2.33
CA LEU A 91 7.28 8.12 -2.27
C LEU A 91 7.64 9.13 -1.17
N SER A 92 7.34 10.39 -1.43
CA SER A 92 7.43 11.45 -0.43
C SER A 92 6.50 11.13 0.74
N LEU A 93 6.99 11.24 1.97
CA LEU A 93 6.20 11.00 3.19
C LEU A 93 5.23 12.13 3.53
N ASN A 94 5.00 13.06 2.61
CA ASN A 94 4.00 14.08 2.79
C ASN A 94 2.59 13.44 2.85
N PRO A 95 1.83 13.66 3.92
CA PRO A 95 0.49 13.09 4.09
C PRO A 95 -0.42 13.32 2.89
N THR A 96 -0.36 14.49 2.26
CA THR A 96 -1.17 14.82 1.08
C THR A 96 -0.85 13.97 -0.15
N LYS A 97 0.37 13.41 -0.23
CA LYS A 97 0.82 12.59 -1.37
C LYS A 97 0.66 11.08 -1.14
N ILE A 98 0.58 10.65 0.12
CA ILE A 98 0.44 9.23 0.47
C ILE A 98 -0.95 8.85 0.95
N SER A 99 -1.84 9.83 1.15
CA SER A 99 -3.24 9.60 1.52
C SER A 99 -4.13 9.57 0.27
N GLY A 100 -5.09 8.67 0.30
CA GLY A 100 -6.16 8.64 -0.71
C GLY A 100 -7.24 9.67 -0.42
N VAL A 101 -8.22 9.78 -1.33
CA VAL A 101 -9.40 10.67 -1.18
C VAL A 101 -10.17 10.37 0.11
N CYS A 102 -10.16 9.12 0.58
CA CYS A 102 -10.78 8.70 1.84
C CYS A 102 -10.00 9.11 3.12
N GLY A 103 -8.91 9.88 3.01
CA GLY A 103 -8.08 10.31 4.13
C GLY A 103 -7.17 9.22 4.74
N ARG A 104 -7.29 7.96 4.30
CA ARG A 104 -6.41 6.86 4.74
C ARG A 104 -5.25 6.68 3.76
N LEU A 105 -4.19 5.95 4.18
CA LEU A 105 -3.09 5.60 3.28
C LEU A 105 -3.62 4.92 2.01
N MET A 106 -3.01 5.24 0.87
CA MET A 106 -3.42 4.73 -0.43
C MET A 106 -3.34 3.20 -0.47
N CYS A 107 -4.43 2.56 -0.89
CA CYS A 107 -4.53 1.10 -0.98
C CYS A 107 -3.63 0.51 -2.09
N CYS A 108 -3.31 1.28 -3.13
CA CYS A 108 -2.38 0.86 -4.18
C CYS A 108 -0.97 0.58 -3.65
N LEU A 109 -0.54 1.23 -2.56
CA LEU A 109 0.75 0.94 -1.93
C LEU A 109 0.89 -0.55 -1.57
N LYS A 110 -0.14 -1.15 -0.99
CA LYS A 110 -0.13 -2.58 -0.66
C LYS A 110 -0.26 -3.45 -1.91
N ASN A 111 -1.09 -3.04 -2.86
CA ASN A 111 -1.30 -3.78 -4.10
C ASN A 111 -0.02 -3.90 -4.95
N GLU A 112 0.83 -2.86 -4.94
CA GLU A 112 2.07 -2.81 -5.71
C GLU A 112 3.29 -3.29 -4.91
N GLN A 113 3.16 -3.53 -3.60
CA GLN A 113 4.28 -3.80 -2.69
C GLN A 113 5.15 -4.98 -3.15
N GLU A 114 4.55 -6.09 -3.54
CA GLU A 114 5.28 -7.29 -3.97
C GLU A 114 6.15 -7.04 -5.20
N THR A 115 5.64 -6.24 -6.15
CA THR A 115 6.38 -5.85 -7.35
C THR A 115 7.59 -4.99 -6.97
N TYR A 116 7.39 -4.00 -6.08
CA TYR A 116 8.49 -3.16 -5.62
C TYR A 116 9.54 -3.94 -4.80
N GLU A 117 9.13 -4.86 -3.94
CA GLU A 117 10.05 -5.73 -3.20
C GLU A 117 10.91 -6.58 -4.15
N TYR A 118 10.28 -7.16 -5.18
CA TYR A 118 11.01 -7.93 -6.20
C TYR A 118 12.00 -7.07 -6.97
N LEU A 119 11.59 -5.88 -7.41
CA LEU A 119 12.46 -4.97 -8.16
C LEU A 119 13.60 -4.43 -7.29
N ASN A 120 13.29 -4.04 -6.04
CA ASN A 120 14.29 -3.56 -5.07
C ASN A 120 15.33 -4.63 -4.72
N SER A 121 14.94 -5.91 -4.74
CA SER A 121 15.89 -7.00 -4.46
C SER A 121 17.04 -7.07 -5.46
N LYS A 122 16.82 -6.57 -6.69
CA LYS A 122 17.80 -6.53 -7.77
C LYS A 122 18.66 -5.28 -7.74
N LEU A 123 18.31 -4.27 -6.98
CA LEU A 123 18.96 -2.96 -6.95
C LEU A 123 19.94 -2.83 -5.78
N PRO A 124 21.00 -2.03 -5.94
CA PRO A 124 21.91 -1.71 -4.85
C PRO A 124 21.24 -0.82 -3.80
N ASN A 125 21.84 -0.76 -2.62
CA ASN A 125 21.37 0.15 -1.58
C ASN A 125 21.94 1.56 -1.81
N VAL A 126 21.20 2.58 -1.38
CA VAL A 126 21.71 3.96 -1.35
C VAL A 126 22.92 4.04 -0.42
N GLY A 127 24.00 4.72 -0.84
CA GLY A 127 25.27 4.80 -0.13
C GLY A 127 26.24 3.65 -0.39
N GLU A 128 25.89 2.68 -1.25
CA GLU A 128 26.79 1.58 -1.63
C GLU A 128 27.77 2.05 -2.71
N LYS A 129 29.06 1.72 -2.54
CA LYS A 129 30.08 2.00 -3.58
C LYS A 129 30.10 0.87 -4.61
N LEU A 130 29.88 1.22 -5.86
CA LEU A 130 29.83 0.29 -6.99
C LEU A 130 30.86 0.65 -8.05
N LYS A 131 31.25 -0.37 -8.81
CA LYS A 131 32.05 -0.21 -10.03
C LYS A 131 31.15 -0.39 -11.23
N THR A 132 31.30 0.50 -12.22
CA THR A 132 30.73 0.32 -13.55
C THR A 132 31.58 -0.65 -14.37
N LYS A 133 31.04 -1.17 -15.47
CA LYS A 133 31.82 -1.96 -16.45
C LYS A 133 32.97 -1.18 -17.01
N ASP A 134 32.86 0.13 -17.12
CA ASP A 134 33.88 1.06 -17.61
C ASP A 134 34.99 1.34 -16.57
N GLY A 135 34.91 0.71 -15.38
CA GLY A 135 35.93 0.82 -14.35
C GLY A 135 35.75 2.00 -13.40
N VAL A 136 34.77 2.84 -13.63
CA VAL A 136 34.49 4.02 -12.80
C VAL A 136 33.87 3.58 -11.46
N VAL A 137 34.38 4.13 -10.34
CA VAL A 137 33.84 3.86 -8.99
C VAL A 137 32.98 5.03 -8.57
N GLY A 138 31.72 4.74 -8.20
CA GLY A 138 30.80 5.77 -7.71
C GLY A 138 30.00 5.31 -6.50
N GLU A 139 29.48 6.26 -5.74
CA GLU A 139 28.58 6.05 -4.63
C GLU A 139 27.12 6.22 -5.08
N VAL A 140 26.25 5.29 -4.71
CA VAL A 140 24.83 5.32 -5.05
C VAL A 140 24.14 6.45 -4.30
N GLN A 141 23.70 7.49 -5.01
CA GLN A 141 22.93 8.59 -4.46
C GLN A 141 21.44 8.29 -4.43
N ARG A 142 20.91 7.80 -5.55
CA ARG A 142 19.48 7.53 -5.72
C ARG A 142 19.26 6.35 -6.67
N VAL A 143 18.18 5.62 -6.41
CA VAL A 143 17.78 4.46 -7.20
C VAL A 143 16.37 4.69 -7.75
N ASP A 144 16.18 4.51 -9.06
CA ASP A 144 14.87 4.49 -9.70
C ASP A 144 14.44 3.02 -9.89
N VAL A 145 13.53 2.58 -9.05
CA VAL A 145 13.11 1.18 -8.97
C VAL A 145 12.42 0.72 -10.24
N LEU A 146 11.53 1.55 -10.80
CA LEU A 146 10.72 1.16 -11.97
C LEU A 146 11.52 1.18 -13.26
N ARG A 147 12.39 2.17 -13.44
CA ARG A 147 13.24 2.30 -14.63
C ARG A 147 14.51 1.46 -14.55
N GLN A 148 14.78 0.84 -13.39
CA GLN A 148 16.00 0.07 -13.12
C GLN A 148 17.28 0.87 -13.43
N LYS A 149 17.27 2.16 -12.99
CA LYS A 149 18.39 3.09 -13.14
C LYS A 149 18.93 3.50 -11.79
N VAL A 150 20.22 3.75 -11.74
CA VAL A 150 20.95 4.17 -10.54
C VAL A 150 21.68 5.46 -10.84
N LYS A 151 21.55 6.45 -9.95
CA LYS A 151 22.35 7.67 -10.00
C LYS A 151 23.57 7.47 -9.11
N LEU A 152 24.75 7.53 -9.71
CA LEU A 152 26.03 7.44 -9.01
C LEU A 152 26.66 8.82 -8.90
N ILE A 153 27.24 9.11 -7.76
CA ILE A 153 28.20 10.23 -7.60
C ILE A 153 29.57 9.67 -7.94
N VAL A 154 30.14 10.17 -9.00
CA VAL A 154 31.48 9.81 -9.46
C VAL A 154 32.38 10.99 -9.11
N GLU A 155 33.57 10.72 -8.55
CA GLU A 155 34.63 11.71 -8.33
C GLU A 155 35.60 11.66 -9.51
N ASP A 156 35.73 12.77 -10.24
CA ASP A 156 36.68 12.91 -11.32
C ASP A 156 38.12 13.12 -10.80
N GLU A 157 39.11 13.00 -11.67
CA GLU A 157 40.53 13.19 -11.35
C GLU A 157 40.86 14.58 -10.73
N ASN A 158 39.99 15.55 -10.96
CA ASN A 158 40.09 16.89 -10.41
C ASN A 158 39.42 17.05 -9.02
N GLY A 159 38.76 15.98 -8.52
CA GLY A 159 38.02 16.01 -7.25
C GLY A 159 36.60 16.58 -7.35
N ASP A 160 36.13 16.88 -8.55
CA ASP A 160 34.77 17.33 -8.77
C ASP A 160 33.80 16.12 -8.74
N LYS A 161 32.62 16.36 -8.12
CA LYS A 161 31.58 15.32 -7.98
C LYS A 161 30.52 15.50 -9.06
N GLU A 162 30.46 14.56 -10.00
CA GLU A 162 29.41 14.51 -11.00
C GLU A 162 28.38 13.44 -10.70
N ILE A 163 27.11 13.73 -11.04
CA ILE A 163 26.02 12.76 -10.93
C ILE A 163 25.76 12.17 -12.31
N GLN A 164 26.02 10.89 -12.45
CA GLN A 164 25.80 10.15 -13.71
C GLN A 164 24.74 9.07 -13.52
N GLU A 165 23.90 8.86 -14.55
CA GLU A 165 22.86 7.82 -14.54
C GLU A 165 23.36 6.57 -15.29
N TYR A 166 23.30 5.43 -14.61
CA TYR A 166 23.64 4.12 -15.17
C TYR A 166 22.45 3.17 -15.11
N LYS A 167 22.37 2.25 -16.09
CA LYS A 167 21.44 1.12 -16.00
C LYS A 167 22.04 0.05 -15.09
N ILE A 168 21.17 -0.74 -14.47
CA ILE A 168 21.60 -1.82 -13.58
C ILE A 168 22.50 -2.83 -14.28
N ASP A 169 22.27 -3.08 -15.58
CA ASP A 169 23.03 -4.02 -16.39
C ASP A 169 24.50 -3.59 -16.62
N ASP A 170 24.79 -2.29 -16.46
CA ASP A 170 26.12 -1.70 -16.63
C ASP A 170 26.93 -1.66 -15.33
N LEU A 171 26.34 -2.10 -14.23
CA LEU A 171 26.95 -2.10 -12.91
C LEU A 171 27.46 -3.50 -12.54
N LEU A 172 28.68 -3.55 -12.02
CA LEU A 172 29.27 -4.77 -11.45
C LEU A 172 28.77 -4.94 -10.02
N MET A 173 27.62 -5.59 -9.85
CA MET A 173 27.06 -5.85 -8.52
C MET A 173 27.67 -7.12 -7.91
N ARG A 174 28.08 -7.02 -6.65
CA ARG A 174 28.34 -8.20 -5.83
C ARG A 174 27.01 -8.90 -5.56
N LYS A 175 26.88 -10.20 -5.92
CA LYS A 175 25.70 -11.00 -5.60
C LYS A 175 25.39 -10.86 -4.12
N LYS A 176 24.26 -10.22 -3.76
CA LYS A 176 23.79 -10.17 -2.36
C LYS A 176 23.68 -11.60 -1.87
N LYS A 177 24.38 -11.96 -0.78
CA LYS A 177 24.12 -13.22 -0.09
C LYS A 177 22.65 -13.19 0.33
N PRO A 178 21.88 -14.28 0.12
CA PRO A 178 20.51 -14.35 0.61
C PRO A 178 20.54 -14.06 2.11
N GLN A 179 19.78 -13.07 2.55
CA GLN A 179 19.64 -12.77 3.97
C GLN A 179 19.10 -14.04 4.62
N GLY A 180 19.95 -14.68 5.46
CA GLY A 180 19.57 -15.87 6.17
C GLY A 180 18.30 -15.61 6.99
N CYS A 181 17.42 -16.59 7.08
CA CYS A 181 16.23 -16.57 7.91
C CYS A 181 16.59 -16.11 9.33
N GLN A 182 16.19 -14.90 9.71
CA GLN A 182 16.25 -14.46 11.10
C GLN A 182 15.25 -15.34 11.89
N GLY A 183 15.75 -16.33 12.60
CA GLY A 183 14.94 -17.22 13.45
C GLY A 183 15.21 -18.71 13.36
N CYS A 184 16.14 -19.17 12.51
CA CYS A 184 16.58 -20.57 12.55
C CYS A 184 17.80 -20.74 13.46
N SER A 185 17.61 -21.23 14.66
CA SER A 185 18.68 -21.61 15.61
C SER A 185 19.41 -22.91 15.23
N LYS A 186 19.15 -23.50 14.07
CA LYS A 186 19.85 -24.68 13.54
C LYS A 186 20.32 -24.35 12.11
N GLY A 187 21.62 -24.36 11.88
CA GLY A 187 22.25 -24.06 10.60
C GLY A 187 21.66 -24.90 9.46
N CYS A 188 20.98 -24.25 8.54
CA CYS A 188 20.53 -24.86 7.29
C CYS A 188 21.71 -25.02 6.35
N ASN A 189 22.31 -26.19 6.31
CA ASN A 189 23.43 -26.55 5.45
C ASN A 189 22.95 -27.27 4.16
N ASN A 190 21.88 -26.79 3.52
CA ASN A 190 21.46 -27.42 2.27
C ASN A 190 20.97 -26.41 1.24
N LYS A 191 21.66 -26.38 0.10
CA LYS A 191 21.51 -25.39 -0.99
C LYS A 191 20.26 -25.55 -1.86
N ASN A 192 19.35 -26.51 -1.59
CA ASN A 192 18.25 -26.82 -2.53
C ASN A 192 16.92 -27.27 -1.90
N GLN A 193 16.58 -26.86 -0.68
CA GLN A 193 15.24 -27.15 -0.16
C GLN A 193 14.60 -25.87 0.39
N GLY A 194 13.51 -25.44 -0.24
CA GLY A 194 12.67 -24.35 0.24
C GLY A 194 12.12 -24.67 1.64
N CYS A 195 12.21 -23.71 2.57
CA CYS A 195 11.60 -23.82 3.89
C CYS A 195 10.08 -23.95 3.78
N ASN A 196 9.59 -25.16 3.87
CA ASN A 196 8.16 -25.46 3.93
C ASN A 196 7.66 -25.15 5.35
N LYS A 197 6.96 -24.02 5.53
CA LYS A 197 6.28 -23.70 6.79
C LYS A 197 5.11 -24.66 6.97
N GLY A 198 5.33 -25.73 7.73
CA GLY A 198 4.27 -26.62 8.17
C GLY A 198 3.21 -25.85 8.98
N HIS A 199 2.00 -25.78 8.46
CA HIS A 199 0.82 -25.36 9.22
C HIS A 199 0.54 -26.40 10.31
N GLY A 200 0.96 -26.08 11.54
CA GLY A 200 0.54 -26.83 12.72
C GLY A 200 -0.95 -26.64 12.95
N LYS A 201 -1.74 -27.65 12.63
CA LYS A 201 -3.13 -27.79 13.09
C LYS A 201 -3.13 -27.86 14.61
N ARG A 202 -3.62 -26.82 15.29
CA ARG A 202 -4.04 -26.95 16.69
C ARG A 202 -5.34 -27.74 16.70
N LYS A 203 -5.30 -28.94 17.29
CA LYS A 203 -6.46 -29.65 17.82
C LYS A 203 -6.75 -29.06 19.20
N ASN A 204 -7.90 -28.54 19.36
CA ASN A 204 -8.93 -28.69 20.42
C ASN A 204 -9.99 -27.61 20.18
#